data_41a70cd33a9235937e4273c475cb2193
#
_entry.id   41a70cd33a9235937e4273c475cb2193
#
_cell.length_a   1.000
_cell.length_b   1.000
_cell.length_c   1.000
_cell.angle_alpha   90.00
_cell.angle_beta   90.00
_cell.angle_gamma   90.00
#
_symmetry.space_group_name_H-M   'P 1'
#
loop_
_entity.id
_entity.type
_entity.pdbx_description
1 polymer ?
#
loop_
_entity_poly.entity_id
_entity_poly.type
_entity_poly.pdbx_seq_one_letter_code
_entity_poly.pdbx_strand_id
1 'polypeptide(L)'
;MKDINRDEVVRYSNAPFFDNVPENRTRIVVDGRCVCWNATEFALKAYPEVSNVEERYATILWAFFDRLKRTAQRFRTNKFIFAWEGKTNLRKSLYPNYKGNRVPKPTTSEFLTKKRQERKEHRELIDSLAPFWLTIQNEIIPQLGFTNSFSFEGYEGDDIIAMICKNAGNTPIAILSDDSDMYQLISDSVCCVSAMVKSNTVRGRIPSVLDRQKFMKHFKLKPEQWSEFKAVRGCPSDNVPGVLGVGAKYTTLYLNGEPMLKKNGKPITAKLNIELAYKDGTIDLYRKLVKLPFEGTPNVELGLDDFSMEKFLKMCNKYHLSYMIEDEFWADVFGGK
;
A
#
# COMPACT_ATOMS: atom_id res chain seq x y z
N MET A 1 -24.79 -3.64 18.72
CA MET A 1 -24.32 -3.19 17.41
C MET A 1 -25.10 -1.96 17.04
N LYS A 2 -24.46 -0.78 16.90
CA LYS A 2 -25.12 0.41 16.39
C LYS A 2 -25.20 0.26 14.88
N ASP A 3 -26.42 0.40 14.35
CA ASP A 3 -26.68 0.37 12.91
C ASP A 3 -25.84 1.42 12.20
N ILE A 4 -24.88 0.94 11.38
CA ILE A 4 -24.15 1.80 10.45
C ILE A 4 -25.12 2.06 9.29
N ASN A 5 -25.51 3.32 9.15
CA ASN A 5 -26.45 3.79 8.12
C ASN A 5 -25.98 3.36 6.74
N ARG A 6 -26.73 2.47 6.10
CA ARG A 6 -26.42 1.87 4.79
C ARG A 6 -26.47 2.87 3.63
N ASP A 7 -27.03 4.07 3.85
CA ASP A 7 -27.26 5.07 2.78
C ASP A 7 -26.04 5.97 2.48
N GLU A 8 -24.98 5.94 3.31
CA GLU A 8 -23.76 6.72 3.04
C GLU A 8 -22.74 6.03 2.11
N VAL A 9 -22.97 4.76 1.73
CA VAL A 9 -22.04 3.95 0.95
C VAL A 9 -22.08 4.27 -0.57
N VAL A 10 -23.11 4.96 -1.06
CA VAL A 10 -23.43 5.07 -2.50
C VAL A 10 -22.72 6.23 -3.23
N ARG A 11 -21.94 7.10 -2.57
CA ARG A 11 -21.38 8.31 -3.23
C ARG A 11 -19.90 8.27 -3.61
N TYR A 12 -19.33 7.09 -3.85
CA TYR A 12 -17.95 6.95 -4.35
C TYR A 12 -17.85 6.48 -5.80
N SER A 13 -18.90 6.64 -6.59
CA SER A 13 -18.83 6.46 -8.03
C SER A 13 -18.18 7.72 -8.63
N ASN A 14 -17.18 7.52 -9.41
CA ASN A 14 -16.68 8.27 -10.57
C ASN A 14 -15.16 8.29 -10.58
N ALA A 15 -14.55 7.13 -10.83
CA ALA A 15 -13.31 7.07 -11.53
C ALA A 15 -13.65 6.77 -13.00
N PRO A 16 -13.72 7.77 -13.88
CA PRO A 16 -14.17 7.60 -15.27
C PRO A 16 -13.37 6.55 -16.04
N PHE A 17 -12.20 6.20 -15.55
CA PHE A 17 -11.33 5.20 -16.13
C PHE A 17 -11.89 3.76 -16.03
N PHE A 18 -12.65 3.44 -14.96
CA PHE A 18 -13.16 2.08 -14.72
C PHE A 18 -14.64 1.92 -15.08
N ASP A 19 -15.37 3.02 -15.35
CA ASP A 19 -16.82 2.98 -15.64
C ASP A 19 -17.14 2.18 -16.91
N ASN A 20 -16.21 2.06 -17.85
CA ASN A 20 -16.35 1.32 -19.10
C ASN A 20 -15.61 -0.03 -19.13
N VAL A 21 -15.03 -0.47 -18.00
CA VAL A 21 -14.34 -1.77 -17.93
C VAL A 21 -15.40 -2.85 -17.70
N PRO A 22 -15.46 -3.89 -18.54
CA PRO A 22 -16.35 -5.03 -18.33
C PRO A 22 -16.09 -5.68 -16.96
N GLU A 23 -17.13 -6.31 -16.41
CA GLU A 23 -17.02 -7.05 -15.15
C GLU A 23 -15.91 -8.10 -15.21
N ASN A 24 -15.27 -8.34 -14.06
CA ASN A 24 -14.17 -9.30 -13.90
C ASN A 24 -12.95 -9.07 -14.81
N ARG A 25 -12.78 -7.90 -15.42
CA ARG A 25 -11.56 -7.56 -16.15
C ARG A 25 -10.50 -6.89 -15.29
N THR A 26 -10.91 -6.11 -14.29
CA THR A 26 -9.95 -5.49 -13.36
C THR A 26 -9.36 -6.53 -12.43
N ARG A 27 -8.06 -6.47 -12.18
CA ARG A 27 -7.37 -7.25 -11.15
C ARG A 27 -7.09 -6.36 -9.95
N ILE A 28 -7.39 -6.83 -8.75
CA ILE A 28 -7.04 -6.16 -7.51
C ILE A 28 -5.73 -6.75 -7.02
N VAL A 29 -4.67 -5.95 -7.05
CA VAL A 29 -3.37 -6.34 -6.51
C VAL A 29 -3.28 -5.84 -5.08
N VAL A 30 -3.23 -6.76 -4.14
CA VAL A 30 -3.33 -6.52 -2.71
C VAL A 30 -1.93 -6.47 -2.10
N ASP A 31 -1.57 -5.34 -1.52
CA ASP A 31 -0.46 -5.23 -0.59
C ASP A 31 -0.88 -5.90 0.73
N GLY A 32 -0.57 -7.19 0.87
CA GLY A 32 -1.05 -8.02 1.96
C GLY A 32 -0.65 -7.47 3.33
N ARG A 33 0.58 -6.99 3.47
CA ARG A 33 1.06 -6.40 4.73
C ARG A 33 0.36 -5.10 5.08
N CYS A 34 0.16 -4.22 4.10
CA CYS A 34 -0.55 -2.96 4.30
C CYS A 34 -2.00 -3.21 4.73
N VAL A 35 -2.70 -4.13 4.07
CA VAL A 35 -4.09 -4.46 4.41
C VAL A 35 -4.18 -5.12 5.79
N CYS A 36 -3.29 -6.04 6.14
CA CYS A 36 -3.22 -6.64 7.48
C CYS A 36 -2.95 -5.59 8.56
N TRP A 37 -2.01 -4.67 8.33
CA TRP A 37 -1.75 -3.55 9.23
C TRP A 37 -3.01 -2.71 9.47
N ASN A 38 -3.68 -2.30 8.41
CA ASN A 38 -4.89 -1.48 8.50
C ASN A 38 -6.04 -2.22 9.19
N ALA A 39 -6.18 -3.52 8.95
CA ALA A 39 -7.15 -4.38 9.62
C ALA A 39 -6.87 -4.47 11.14
N THR A 40 -5.60 -4.61 11.51
CA THR A 40 -5.17 -4.64 12.92
C THR A 40 -5.41 -3.28 13.60
N GLU A 41 -5.04 -2.17 12.94
CA GLU A 41 -5.34 -0.82 13.42
C GLU A 41 -6.84 -0.59 13.62
N PHE A 42 -7.66 -1.09 12.71
CA PHE A 42 -9.12 -1.03 12.85
C PHE A 42 -9.58 -1.83 14.07
N ALA A 43 -9.13 -3.08 14.22
CA ALA A 43 -9.52 -3.95 15.31
C ALA A 43 -9.17 -3.35 16.70
N LEU A 44 -7.99 -2.71 16.80
CA LEU A 44 -7.53 -2.06 18.03
C LEU A 44 -8.31 -0.79 18.37
N LYS A 45 -8.71 -0.02 17.36
CA LYS A 45 -9.40 1.26 17.55
C LYS A 45 -10.90 1.14 17.70
N ALA A 46 -11.53 0.22 16.97
CA ALA A 46 -12.98 0.03 16.99
C ALA A 46 -13.46 -0.75 18.22
N TYR A 47 -12.62 -1.64 18.73
CA TYR A 47 -12.94 -2.52 19.86
C TYR A 47 -11.78 -2.54 20.87
N PRO A 48 -11.46 -1.42 21.54
CA PRO A 48 -10.32 -1.33 22.43
C PRO A 48 -10.45 -2.25 23.66
N GLU A 49 -11.69 -2.57 24.07
CA GLU A 49 -12.01 -3.43 25.21
C GLU A 49 -11.75 -4.92 24.99
N VAL A 50 -11.63 -5.38 23.73
CA VAL A 50 -11.40 -6.79 23.44
C VAL A 50 -9.98 -7.17 23.85
N SER A 51 -9.84 -7.97 24.90
CA SER A 51 -8.58 -8.53 25.38
C SER A 51 -8.31 -9.95 24.92
N ASN A 52 -9.35 -10.69 24.53
CA ASN A 52 -9.21 -12.05 24.01
C ASN A 52 -8.53 -12.01 22.64
N VAL A 53 -7.45 -12.78 22.49
CA VAL A 53 -6.66 -12.81 21.27
C VAL A 53 -7.39 -13.43 20.08
N GLU A 54 -8.23 -14.44 20.33
CA GLU A 54 -9.02 -15.12 19.27
C GLU A 54 -10.10 -14.20 18.71
N GLU A 55 -10.80 -13.45 19.57
CA GLU A 55 -11.74 -12.42 19.15
C GLU A 55 -11.02 -11.29 18.39
N ARG A 56 -9.80 -10.97 18.78
CA ARG A 56 -8.96 -10.01 18.08
C ARG A 56 -8.60 -10.50 16.67
N TYR A 57 -8.22 -11.77 16.55
CA TYR A 57 -7.95 -12.38 15.25
C TYR A 57 -9.19 -12.44 14.37
N ALA A 58 -10.35 -12.78 14.91
CA ALA A 58 -11.62 -12.73 14.18
C ALA A 58 -11.92 -11.33 13.63
N THR A 59 -11.71 -10.30 14.45
CA THR A 59 -11.95 -8.90 14.05
C THR A 59 -10.95 -8.45 12.96
N ILE A 60 -9.68 -8.82 13.09
CA ILE A 60 -8.66 -8.53 12.07
C ILE A 60 -9.02 -9.21 10.75
N LEU A 61 -9.39 -10.48 10.79
CA LEU A 61 -9.75 -11.24 9.61
C LEU A 61 -11.00 -10.67 8.93
N TRP A 62 -12.01 -10.31 9.74
CA TRP A 62 -13.18 -9.60 9.23
C TRP A 62 -12.80 -8.31 8.51
N ALA A 63 -12.02 -7.46 9.14
CA ALA A 63 -11.63 -6.18 8.56
C ALA A 63 -10.80 -6.35 7.28
N PHE A 64 -9.97 -7.38 7.23
CA PHE A 64 -9.21 -7.76 6.04
C PHE A 64 -10.14 -8.11 4.88
N PHE A 65 -11.07 -9.05 5.08
CA PHE A 65 -12.01 -9.48 4.04
C PHE A 65 -13.04 -8.40 3.68
N ASP A 66 -13.53 -7.60 4.62
CA ASP A 66 -14.40 -6.46 4.34
C ASP A 66 -13.72 -5.45 3.41
N ARG A 67 -12.41 -5.24 3.59
CA ARG A 67 -11.64 -4.37 2.70
C ARG A 67 -11.52 -4.93 1.29
N LEU A 68 -11.26 -6.22 1.17
CA LEU A 68 -11.24 -6.90 -0.14
C LEU A 68 -12.60 -6.78 -0.82
N LYS A 69 -13.68 -7.13 -0.12
CA LYS A 69 -15.06 -7.05 -0.62
C LYS A 69 -15.40 -5.65 -1.14
N ARG A 70 -15.20 -4.60 -0.32
CA ARG A 70 -15.51 -3.22 -0.72
C ARG A 70 -14.72 -2.78 -1.96
N THR A 71 -13.47 -3.23 -2.06
CA THR A 71 -12.66 -2.93 -3.24
C THR A 71 -13.17 -3.70 -4.45
N ALA A 72 -13.50 -4.97 -4.29
CA ALA A 72 -14.05 -5.84 -5.32
C ALA A 72 -15.37 -5.29 -5.88
N GLN A 73 -16.30 -4.95 -5.00
CA GLN A 73 -17.59 -4.33 -5.38
C GLN A 73 -17.40 -3.02 -6.15
N ARG A 74 -16.45 -2.18 -5.72
CA ARG A 74 -16.13 -0.92 -6.39
C ARG A 74 -15.64 -1.11 -7.81
N PHE A 75 -14.82 -2.13 -8.06
CA PHE A 75 -14.24 -2.44 -9.37
C PHE A 75 -14.97 -3.57 -10.10
N ARG A 76 -16.08 -4.04 -9.57
CA ARG A 76 -16.91 -5.12 -10.14
C ARG A 76 -16.10 -6.34 -10.55
N THR A 77 -15.28 -6.85 -9.61
CA THR A 77 -14.37 -7.98 -9.86
C THR A 77 -14.17 -8.82 -8.60
N ASN A 78 -13.87 -10.09 -8.80
CA ASN A 78 -13.42 -11.02 -7.76
C ASN A 78 -11.98 -11.51 -7.99
N LYS A 79 -11.22 -10.87 -8.88
CA LYS A 79 -9.85 -11.25 -9.25
C LYS A 79 -8.84 -10.59 -8.33
N PHE A 80 -8.37 -11.34 -7.33
CA PHE A 80 -7.38 -10.88 -6.37
C PHE A 80 -6.00 -11.48 -6.65
N ILE A 81 -4.96 -10.67 -6.45
CA ILE A 81 -3.56 -11.10 -6.48
C ILE A 81 -2.91 -10.55 -5.22
N PHE A 82 -2.32 -11.39 -4.40
CA PHE A 82 -1.71 -11.00 -3.13
C PHE A 82 -0.20 -10.93 -3.28
N ALA A 83 0.39 -9.82 -2.82
CA ALA A 83 1.82 -9.63 -2.73
C ALA A 83 2.23 -9.47 -1.26
N TRP A 84 3.27 -10.20 -0.84
CA TRP A 84 3.76 -10.24 0.52
C TRP A 84 5.26 -9.98 0.57
N GLU A 85 5.72 -9.41 1.67
CA GLU A 85 7.14 -9.15 1.91
C GLU A 85 7.91 -10.46 2.13
N GLY A 86 9.10 -10.59 1.55
CA GLY A 86 10.03 -11.67 1.82
C GLY A 86 10.70 -11.51 3.20
N LYS A 87 11.40 -12.54 3.67
CA LYS A 87 12.03 -12.54 5.01
C LYS A 87 13.24 -11.60 5.08
N THR A 88 13.99 -11.46 4.00
CA THR A 88 15.17 -10.59 3.91
C THR A 88 14.93 -9.44 2.95
N ASN A 89 15.84 -8.49 2.88
CA ASN A 89 15.72 -7.32 2.02
C ASN A 89 17.05 -7.02 1.35
N LEU A 90 17.14 -7.26 0.05
CA LEU A 90 18.33 -7.03 -0.78
C LEU A 90 18.78 -5.56 -0.82
N ARG A 91 17.85 -4.60 -0.65
CA ARG A 91 18.22 -3.17 -0.56
C ARG A 91 19.18 -2.87 0.59
N LYS A 92 19.14 -3.66 1.68
CA LYS A 92 20.10 -3.52 2.78
C LYS A 92 21.52 -3.89 2.41
N SER A 93 21.72 -4.76 1.42
CA SER A 93 23.06 -5.06 0.89
C SER A 93 23.66 -3.88 0.13
N LEU A 94 22.82 -3.06 -0.54
CA LEU A 94 23.26 -1.83 -1.19
C LEU A 94 23.41 -0.66 -0.21
N TYR A 95 22.52 -0.57 0.76
CA TYR A 95 22.49 0.51 1.74
C TYR A 95 22.09 -0.04 3.11
N PRO A 96 23.08 -0.36 3.99
CA PRO A 96 22.84 -0.99 5.29
C PRO A 96 21.86 -0.22 6.19
N ASN A 97 21.80 1.11 6.05
CA ASN A 97 20.88 1.96 6.79
C ASN A 97 19.45 1.99 6.23
N TYR A 98 19.15 1.27 5.15
CA TYR A 98 17.80 1.18 4.58
C TYR A 98 16.80 0.71 5.65
N LYS A 99 15.71 1.50 5.82
CA LYS A 99 14.71 1.29 6.89
C LYS A 99 15.27 1.25 8.32
N GLY A 100 16.51 1.72 8.53
CA GLY A 100 17.19 1.68 9.84
C GLY A 100 16.66 2.70 10.86
N ASN A 101 15.92 3.71 10.43
CA ASN A 101 15.31 4.74 11.29
C ASN A 101 13.99 4.31 11.95
N ARG A 102 13.57 3.07 11.76
CA ARG A 102 12.40 2.51 12.44
C ARG A 102 12.62 2.33 13.95
N VAL A 103 13.89 2.49 14.40
CA VAL A 103 14.25 2.58 15.83
C VAL A 103 14.10 4.04 16.30
N PRO A 104 13.37 4.32 17.40
CA PRO A 104 13.16 5.68 17.88
C PRO A 104 14.45 6.35 18.36
N LYS A 105 14.69 7.60 17.94
CA LYS A 105 15.81 8.42 18.46
C LYS A 105 15.44 9.00 19.84
N PRO A 106 16.38 9.13 20.80
CA PRO A 106 16.13 9.75 22.10
C PRO A 106 15.69 11.22 21.94
N THR A 107 14.83 11.71 22.86
CA THR A 107 14.38 13.09 22.93
C THR A 107 14.30 13.56 24.37
N THR A 108 14.57 14.84 24.61
CA THR A 108 14.57 15.47 25.93
C THR A 108 13.25 16.15 26.30
N SER A 109 12.33 16.34 25.37
CA SER A 109 11.03 16.96 25.66
C SER A 109 10.06 15.95 26.29
N GLU A 110 9.54 16.26 27.49
CA GLU A 110 8.61 15.42 28.25
C GLU A 110 7.31 15.12 27.46
N PHE A 111 6.72 16.13 26.83
CA PHE A 111 5.54 15.95 25.97
C PHE A 111 5.82 15.03 24.77
N LEU A 112 6.96 15.22 24.12
CA LEU A 112 7.38 14.37 23.00
C LEU A 112 7.71 12.96 23.48
N THR A 113 8.22 12.82 24.70
CA THR A 113 8.52 11.52 25.32
C THR A 113 7.24 10.74 25.59
N LYS A 114 6.21 11.35 26.19
CA LYS A 114 4.89 10.71 26.40
C LYS A 114 4.26 10.25 25.11
N LYS A 115 4.16 11.12 24.11
CA LYS A 115 3.59 10.80 22.80
C LYS A 115 4.38 9.72 22.04
N ARG A 116 5.70 9.64 22.27
CA ARG A 116 6.53 8.56 21.73
C ARG A 116 6.29 7.24 22.44
N GLN A 117 6.14 7.28 23.76
CA GLN A 117 5.84 6.11 24.56
C GLN A 117 4.49 5.50 24.14
N GLU A 118 3.43 6.32 24.03
CA GLU A 118 2.12 5.88 23.56
C GLU A 118 2.20 5.24 22.15
N ARG A 119 2.98 5.85 21.24
CA ARG A 119 3.18 5.28 19.89
C ARG A 119 3.99 3.99 19.91
N LYS A 120 4.94 3.87 20.82
CA LYS A 120 5.75 2.66 21.00
C LYS A 120 4.88 1.51 21.50
N GLU A 121 4.12 1.74 22.56
CA GLU A 121 3.20 0.77 23.14
C GLU A 121 2.16 0.30 22.10
N HIS A 122 1.57 1.25 21.36
CA HIS A 122 0.64 0.93 20.30
C HIS A 122 1.29 0.09 19.19
N ARG A 123 2.54 0.38 18.84
CA ARG A 123 3.29 -0.40 17.85
C ARG A 123 3.64 -1.80 18.36
N GLU A 124 4.08 -1.90 19.62
CA GLU A 124 4.36 -3.19 20.26
C GLU A 124 3.10 -4.08 20.29
N LEU A 125 1.93 -3.47 20.51
CA LEU A 125 0.65 -4.18 20.45
C LEU A 125 0.36 -4.69 19.02
N ILE A 126 0.56 -3.87 18.00
CA ILE A 126 0.42 -4.32 16.60
C ILE A 126 1.42 -5.44 16.30
N ASP A 127 2.69 -5.27 16.68
CA ASP A 127 3.74 -6.25 16.43
C ASP A 127 3.45 -7.59 17.14
N SER A 128 2.79 -7.58 18.30
CA SER A 128 2.34 -8.80 18.98
C SER A 128 1.25 -9.56 18.22
N LEU A 129 0.44 -8.87 17.42
CA LEU A 129 -0.61 -9.46 16.57
C LEU A 129 -0.11 -9.82 15.17
N ALA A 130 1.06 -9.32 14.76
CA ALA A 130 1.63 -9.56 13.43
C ALA A 130 1.87 -11.05 13.08
N PRO A 131 2.16 -11.98 14.01
CA PRO A 131 2.21 -13.40 13.70
C PRO A 131 0.94 -13.93 13.03
N PHE A 132 -0.24 -13.37 13.33
CA PHE A 132 -1.48 -13.74 12.67
C PHE A 132 -1.52 -13.36 11.19
N TRP A 133 -0.77 -12.33 10.77
CA TRP A 133 -0.65 -11.99 9.34
C TRP A 133 0.02 -13.10 8.54
N LEU A 134 0.97 -13.83 9.16
CA LEU A 134 1.58 -15.00 8.53
C LEU A 134 0.57 -16.16 8.40
N THR A 135 -0.35 -16.31 9.36
CA THR A 135 -1.46 -17.26 9.25
C THR A 135 -2.39 -16.88 8.09
N ILE A 136 -2.72 -15.58 7.93
CA ILE A 136 -3.51 -15.11 6.79
C ILE A 136 -2.78 -15.41 5.48
N GLN A 137 -1.50 -15.07 5.38
CA GLN A 137 -0.68 -15.27 4.18
C GLN A 137 -0.51 -16.75 3.81
N ASN A 138 -0.08 -17.58 4.77
CA ASN A 138 0.43 -18.93 4.50
C ASN A 138 -0.62 -20.03 4.65
N GLU A 139 -1.71 -19.74 5.35
CA GLU A 139 -2.74 -20.73 5.63
C GLU A 139 -4.11 -20.31 5.05
N ILE A 140 -4.64 -19.16 5.47
CA ILE A 140 -6.03 -18.79 5.17
C ILE A 140 -6.19 -18.51 3.66
N ILE A 141 -5.37 -17.64 3.08
CA ILE A 141 -5.46 -17.29 1.66
C ILE A 141 -5.29 -18.51 0.76
N PRO A 142 -4.27 -19.39 0.92
CA PRO A 142 -4.13 -20.59 0.11
C PRO A 142 -5.24 -21.61 0.35
N GLN A 143 -5.67 -21.82 1.60
CA GLN A 143 -6.74 -22.77 1.93
C GLN A 143 -8.07 -22.36 1.30
N LEU A 144 -8.34 -21.09 1.13
CA LEU A 144 -9.53 -20.58 0.45
C LEU A 144 -9.48 -20.75 -1.07
N GLY A 145 -8.32 -21.13 -1.63
CA GLY A 145 -8.15 -21.36 -3.05
C GLY A 145 -7.65 -20.13 -3.83
N PHE A 146 -7.21 -19.09 -3.14
CA PHE A 146 -6.48 -17.99 -3.79
C PHE A 146 -5.07 -18.45 -4.15
N THR A 147 -4.86 -18.84 -5.40
CA THR A 147 -3.58 -19.35 -5.90
C THR A 147 -2.59 -18.24 -6.24
N ASN A 148 -3.11 -17.04 -6.52
CA ASN A 148 -2.31 -15.87 -6.89
C ASN A 148 -1.83 -15.11 -5.64
N SER A 149 -0.96 -15.75 -4.86
CA SER A 149 -0.39 -15.23 -3.61
C SER A 149 1.12 -15.42 -3.61
N PHE A 150 1.89 -14.32 -3.67
CA PHE A 150 3.32 -14.32 -3.98
C PHE A 150 4.14 -13.67 -2.87
N SER A 151 5.26 -14.31 -2.54
CA SER A 151 6.31 -13.78 -1.67
C SER A 151 7.66 -14.30 -2.19
N PHE A 152 8.63 -13.42 -2.38
CA PHE A 152 9.96 -13.80 -2.84
C PHE A 152 11.01 -13.39 -1.83
N GLU A 153 11.91 -14.31 -1.51
CA GLU A 153 13.02 -14.05 -0.59
C GLU A 153 13.90 -12.92 -1.13
N GLY A 154 14.20 -11.95 -0.27
CA GLY A 154 15.01 -10.79 -0.61
C GLY A 154 14.24 -9.60 -1.19
N TYR A 155 12.99 -9.78 -1.61
CA TYR A 155 12.18 -8.74 -2.23
C TYR A 155 11.04 -8.28 -1.33
N GLU A 156 10.65 -7.02 -1.48
CA GLU A 156 9.49 -6.46 -0.79
C GLU A 156 8.20 -6.76 -1.59
N GLY A 157 7.05 -6.72 -0.92
CA GLY A 157 5.75 -6.86 -1.59
C GLY A 157 5.56 -5.85 -2.72
N ASP A 158 6.12 -4.66 -2.55
CA ASP A 158 6.12 -3.56 -3.52
C ASP A 158 6.77 -3.94 -4.85
N ASP A 159 7.86 -4.72 -4.79
CA ASP A 159 8.57 -5.20 -5.97
C ASP A 159 7.72 -6.20 -6.76
N ILE A 160 7.01 -7.07 -6.03
CA ILE A 160 6.10 -8.05 -6.61
C ILE A 160 4.92 -7.35 -7.26
N ILE A 161 4.30 -6.36 -6.59
CA ILE A 161 3.23 -5.52 -7.14
C ILE A 161 3.69 -4.86 -8.43
N ALA A 162 4.89 -4.28 -8.43
CA ALA A 162 5.45 -3.64 -9.62
C ALA A 162 5.68 -4.62 -10.77
N MET A 163 6.14 -5.84 -10.48
CA MET A 163 6.32 -6.88 -11.49
C MET A 163 4.98 -7.32 -12.08
N ILE A 164 3.94 -7.47 -11.25
CA ILE A 164 2.58 -7.77 -11.71
C ILE A 164 2.08 -6.65 -12.64
N CYS A 165 2.23 -5.38 -12.26
CA CYS A 165 1.82 -4.24 -13.07
C CYS A 165 2.57 -4.20 -14.40
N LYS A 166 3.88 -4.46 -14.40
CA LYS A 166 4.73 -4.50 -15.59
C LYS A 166 4.28 -5.56 -16.60
N ASN A 167 3.86 -6.72 -16.10
CA ASN A 167 3.46 -7.86 -16.93
C ASN A 167 2.00 -7.80 -17.38
N ALA A 168 1.19 -6.91 -16.80
CA ALA A 168 -0.24 -6.85 -17.06
C ALA A 168 -0.61 -6.26 -18.43
N GLY A 169 0.30 -5.56 -19.10
CA GLY A 169 0.02 -4.84 -20.33
C GLY A 169 -1.10 -3.81 -20.12
N ASN A 170 -2.17 -3.92 -20.88
CA ASN A 170 -3.34 -3.05 -20.79
C ASN A 170 -4.44 -3.59 -19.86
N THR A 171 -4.19 -4.66 -19.11
CA THR A 171 -5.16 -5.17 -18.13
C THR A 171 -5.34 -4.15 -17.02
N PRO A 172 -6.58 -3.73 -16.70
CA PRO A 172 -6.83 -2.79 -15.63
C PRO A 172 -6.41 -3.37 -14.27
N ILE A 173 -5.64 -2.59 -13.50
CA ILE A 173 -5.18 -2.95 -12.16
C ILE A 173 -5.57 -1.88 -11.14
N ALA A 174 -6.14 -2.32 -10.03
CA ALA A 174 -6.34 -1.54 -8.83
C ALA A 174 -5.38 -2.04 -7.74
N ILE A 175 -4.35 -1.25 -7.40
CA ILE A 175 -3.41 -1.57 -6.32
C ILE A 175 -4.04 -1.15 -4.99
N LEU A 176 -4.32 -2.11 -4.12
CA LEU A 176 -4.85 -1.87 -2.78
C LEU A 176 -3.71 -1.71 -1.78
N SER A 177 -3.24 -0.48 -1.61
CA SER A 177 -2.15 -0.11 -0.70
C SER A 177 -2.25 1.37 -0.31
N ASP A 178 -1.75 1.71 0.89
CA ASP A 178 -1.56 3.10 1.34
C ASP A 178 -0.10 3.57 1.16
N ASP A 179 0.78 2.72 0.65
CA ASP A 179 2.16 3.12 0.42
C ASP A 179 2.28 4.01 -0.82
N SER A 180 2.90 5.17 -0.60
CA SER A 180 3.13 6.13 -1.67
C SER A 180 4.17 5.67 -2.69
N ASP A 181 4.91 4.59 -2.43
CA ASP A 181 5.85 4.02 -3.39
C ASP A 181 5.13 3.44 -4.60
N MET A 182 3.88 2.97 -4.41
CA MET A 182 3.01 2.51 -5.48
C MET A 182 2.68 3.58 -6.52
N TYR A 183 2.81 4.87 -6.19
CA TYR A 183 2.41 5.94 -7.11
C TYR A 183 3.24 5.99 -8.39
N GLN A 184 4.47 5.46 -8.39
CA GLN A 184 5.29 5.30 -9.59
C GLN A 184 4.75 4.27 -10.58
N LEU A 185 3.80 3.41 -10.14
CA LEU A 185 3.18 2.37 -10.96
C LEU A 185 1.89 2.83 -11.64
N ILE A 186 1.38 4.00 -11.25
CA ILE A 186 0.16 4.57 -11.82
C ILE A 186 0.36 4.82 -13.32
N SER A 187 -0.57 4.32 -14.11
CA SER A 187 -0.58 4.48 -15.57
C SER A 187 -2.02 4.69 -16.07
N ASP A 188 -2.22 4.57 -17.36
CA ASP A 188 -3.56 4.60 -17.94
C ASP A 188 -4.37 3.32 -17.62
N SER A 189 -3.71 2.23 -17.22
CA SER A 189 -4.35 0.96 -16.80
C SER A 189 -4.15 0.63 -15.32
N VAL A 190 -3.45 1.45 -14.53
CA VAL A 190 -3.15 1.18 -13.13
C VAL A 190 -3.54 2.37 -12.26
N CYS A 191 -4.31 2.12 -11.21
CA CYS A 191 -4.59 3.11 -10.17
C CYS A 191 -4.24 2.56 -8.77
N CYS A 192 -4.02 3.47 -7.80
CA CYS A 192 -3.87 3.12 -6.39
C CYS A 192 -5.17 3.36 -5.63
N VAL A 193 -5.49 2.44 -4.74
CA VAL A 193 -6.68 2.47 -3.89
C VAL A 193 -6.24 2.45 -2.44
N SER A 194 -6.71 3.40 -1.64
CA SER A 194 -6.39 3.42 -0.22
C SER A 194 -6.94 2.19 0.50
N ALA A 195 -6.10 1.50 1.23
CA ALA A 195 -6.49 0.41 2.11
C ALA A 195 -7.15 0.89 3.41
N MET A 196 -7.11 2.19 3.72
CA MET A 196 -7.76 2.78 4.89
C MET A 196 -9.12 3.37 4.54
N VAL A 197 -10.12 3.13 5.40
CA VAL A 197 -11.38 3.90 5.39
C VAL A 197 -11.09 5.26 6.03
N LYS A 198 -10.90 6.28 5.22
CA LYS A 198 -10.80 7.66 5.74
C LYS A 198 -12.17 8.32 5.59
N SER A 199 -12.73 8.76 6.71
CA SER A 199 -13.91 9.62 6.70
C SER A 199 -13.65 10.88 5.87
N ASN A 200 -14.70 11.40 5.22
CA ASN A 200 -14.71 12.41 4.19
C ASN A 200 -14.15 13.80 4.53
N THR A 201 -13.49 13.98 5.62
CA THR A 201 -13.08 15.32 6.05
C THR A 201 -11.60 15.40 6.31
N VAL A 202 -10.85 16.04 5.42
CA VAL A 202 -9.77 16.99 5.77
C VAL A 202 -9.10 17.55 4.51
N ARG A 203 -8.81 18.86 4.52
CA ARG A 203 -8.10 19.61 3.46
C ARG A 203 -6.81 18.93 3.00
N GLY A 204 -6.64 18.77 1.68
CA GLY A 204 -5.39 18.32 1.05
C GLY A 204 -5.16 16.81 1.03
N ARG A 205 -6.15 15.99 1.32
CA ARG A 205 -6.01 14.52 1.29
C ARG A 205 -6.03 13.97 -0.12
N ILE A 206 -5.17 12.97 -0.32
CA ILE A 206 -5.11 12.16 -1.53
C ILE A 206 -6.46 11.44 -1.70
N PRO A 207 -7.03 11.42 -2.90
CA PRO A 207 -8.26 10.69 -3.19
C PRO A 207 -8.15 9.22 -2.82
N SER A 208 -9.24 8.61 -2.36
CA SER A 208 -9.29 7.17 -2.03
C SER A 208 -9.00 6.26 -3.23
N VAL A 209 -9.21 6.75 -4.45
CA VAL A 209 -8.69 6.18 -5.69
C VAL A 209 -7.88 7.25 -6.39
N LEU A 210 -6.62 6.94 -6.59
CA LEU A 210 -5.63 7.81 -7.22
C LEU A 210 -5.27 7.25 -8.59
N ASP A 211 -5.92 7.77 -9.61
CA ASP A 211 -5.59 7.54 -11.02
C ASP A 211 -4.55 8.56 -11.51
N ARG A 212 -4.10 8.41 -12.76
CA ARG A 212 -3.09 9.26 -13.38
C ARG A 212 -3.47 10.75 -13.38
N GLN A 213 -4.72 11.08 -13.69
CA GLN A 213 -5.18 12.47 -13.75
C GLN A 213 -5.20 13.11 -12.36
N LYS A 214 -5.74 12.40 -11.37
CA LYS A 214 -5.77 12.86 -9.97
C LYS A 214 -4.38 12.97 -9.40
N PHE A 215 -3.47 12.04 -9.72
CA PHE A 215 -2.07 12.11 -9.32
C PHE A 215 -1.41 13.40 -9.87
N MET A 216 -1.48 13.64 -11.17
CA MET A 216 -0.90 14.82 -11.81
C MET A 216 -1.50 16.12 -11.28
N LYS A 217 -2.81 16.16 -11.04
CA LYS A 217 -3.50 17.30 -10.44
C LYS A 217 -3.00 17.60 -9.03
N HIS A 218 -2.75 16.56 -8.23
CA HIS A 218 -2.37 16.68 -6.81
C HIS A 218 -0.88 16.99 -6.63
N PHE A 219 -0.01 16.24 -7.29
CA PHE A 219 1.44 16.31 -7.09
C PHE A 219 2.16 17.24 -8.08
N LYS A 220 1.50 17.67 -9.17
CA LYS A 220 2.10 18.46 -10.25
C LYS A 220 3.30 17.77 -10.90
N LEU A 221 3.29 16.43 -10.92
CA LEU A 221 4.29 15.55 -11.51
C LEU A 221 3.58 14.48 -12.34
N LYS A 222 4.30 13.83 -13.24
CA LYS A 222 3.85 12.59 -13.87
C LYS A 222 4.19 11.40 -12.95
N PRO A 223 3.41 10.31 -12.92
CA PRO A 223 3.75 9.12 -12.13
C PRO A 223 5.16 8.59 -12.40
N GLU A 224 5.61 8.62 -13.64
CA GLU A 224 6.92 8.17 -14.07
C GLU A 224 8.08 8.98 -13.43
N GLN A 225 7.81 10.19 -12.95
CA GLN A 225 8.78 11.02 -12.24
C GLN A 225 8.83 10.71 -10.72
N TRP A 226 7.95 9.84 -10.22
CA TRP A 226 7.79 9.66 -8.78
C TRP A 226 8.97 9.00 -8.10
N SER A 227 9.60 7.99 -8.72
CA SER A 227 10.83 7.38 -8.20
C SER A 227 11.97 8.40 -8.14
N GLU A 228 12.11 9.24 -9.18
CA GLU A 228 13.11 10.32 -9.21
C GLU A 228 12.82 11.38 -8.15
N PHE A 229 11.54 11.74 -8.00
CA PHE A 229 11.12 12.64 -6.92
C PHE A 229 11.52 12.12 -5.54
N LYS A 230 11.33 10.82 -5.27
CA LYS A 230 11.74 10.19 -4.01
C LYS A 230 13.26 10.11 -3.86
N ALA A 231 14.01 9.86 -4.92
CA ALA A 231 15.46 9.86 -4.88
C ALA A 231 16.04 11.26 -4.54
N VAL A 232 15.51 12.31 -5.16
CA VAL A 232 15.98 13.69 -4.95
C VAL A 232 15.52 14.24 -3.60
N ARG A 233 14.21 14.13 -3.28
CA ARG A 233 13.64 14.63 -2.02
C ARG A 233 14.07 13.81 -0.81
N GLY A 234 14.37 12.53 -1.01
CA GLY A 234 14.49 11.52 0.02
C GLY A 234 13.16 10.85 0.39
N CYS A 235 13.29 9.66 0.98
CA CYS A 235 12.20 8.86 1.53
C CYS A 235 12.46 8.59 3.02
N PRO A 236 11.95 9.43 3.93
CA PRO A 236 12.21 9.28 5.37
C PRO A 236 11.70 7.95 5.94
N SER A 237 10.61 7.36 5.39
CA SER A 237 10.09 6.05 5.82
C SER A 237 11.12 4.93 5.61
N ASP A 238 11.95 5.04 4.57
CA ASP A 238 12.95 4.05 4.18
C ASP A 238 14.37 4.47 4.54
N ASN A 239 14.50 5.59 5.25
CA ASN A 239 15.79 6.17 5.63
C ASN A 239 16.68 6.51 4.43
N VAL A 240 16.07 6.91 3.32
CA VAL A 240 16.77 7.47 2.16
C VAL A 240 16.88 8.98 2.35
N PRO A 241 18.08 9.55 2.53
CA PRO A 241 18.23 10.95 2.96
C PRO A 241 17.74 11.98 1.94
N GLY A 242 17.91 11.69 0.64
CA GLY A 242 17.71 12.66 -0.42
C GLY A 242 18.82 13.73 -0.48
N VAL A 243 18.62 14.76 -1.28
CA VAL A 243 19.58 15.86 -1.48
C VAL A 243 19.45 16.90 -0.37
N LEU A 244 20.56 17.25 0.26
CA LEU A 244 20.60 18.20 1.36
C LEU A 244 19.99 19.56 0.96
N GLY A 245 19.03 20.03 1.78
CA GLY A 245 18.36 21.31 1.57
C GLY A 245 17.33 21.33 0.42
N VAL A 246 16.97 20.15 -0.09
CA VAL A 246 16.01 19.99 -1.18
C VAL A 246 14.73 19.30 -0.68
N GLY A 247 13.67 20.08 -0.54
CA GLY A 247 12.34 19.57 -0.17
C GLY A 247 11.43 19.37 -1.39
N ALA A 248 10.20 18.91 -1.15
CA ALA A 248 9.23 18.58 -2.20
C ALA A 248 9.05 19.69 -3.24
N LYS A 249 8.93 20.95 -2.80
CA LYS A 249 8.75 22.10 -3.70
C LYS A 249 9.88 22.21 -4.73
N TYR A 250 11.12 22.19 -4.27
CA TYR A 250 12.29 22.36 -5.18
C TYR A 250 12.49 21.14 -6.05
N THR A 251 12.20 19.94 -5.54
CA THR A 251 12.23 18.72 -6.35
C THR A 251 11.21 18.80 -7.48
N THR A 252 9.97 19.21 -7.20
CA THR A 252 8.93 19.36 -8.23
C THR A 252 9.31 20.37 -9.29
N LEU A 253 9.81 21.56 -8.89
CA LEU A 253 10.28 22.57 -9.83
C LEU A 253 11.39 22.03 -10.74
N TYR A 254 12.37 21.34 -10.15
CA TYR A 254 13.50 20.78 -10.90
C TYR A 254 13.05 19.73 -11.93
N LEU A 255 12.21 18.78 -11.51
CA LEU A 255 11.73 17.70 -12.37
C LEU A 255 10.80 18.20 -13.50
N ASN A 256 10.13 19.33 -13.30
CA ASN A 256 9.32 19.99 -14.33
C ASN A 256 10.12 20.93 -15.22
N GLY A 257 11.42 21.09 -14.98
CA GLY A 257 12.25 22.04 -15.74
C GLY A 257 11.93 23.52 -15.47
N GLU A 258 11.25 23.81 -14.34
CA GLU A 258 10.86 25.16 -13.98
C GLU A 258 12.07 26.01 -13.51
N PRO A 259 12.05 27.36 -13.72
CA PRO A 259 13.16 28.20 -13.32
C PRO A 259 13.44 28.16 -11.81
N MET A 260 14.66 27.84 -11.42
CA MET A 260 15.12 27.83 -10.03
C MET A 260 16.22 28.88 -9.84
N LEU A 261 15.81 30.15 -9.95
CA LEU A 261 16.73 31.30 -9.94
C LEU A 261 16.44 32.23 -8.75
N LYS A 262 17.50 32.91 -8.27
CA LYS A 262 17.41 34.05 -7.35
C LYS A 262 16.99 35.29 -8.13
N LYS A 263 16.63 36.39 -7.44
CA LYS A 263 16.28 37.68 -8.05
C LYS A 263 17.38 38.26 -8.96
N ASN A 264 18.63 37.89 -8.72
CA ASN A 264 19.80 38.32 -9.52
C ASN A 264 20.12 37.38 -10.69
N GLY A 265 19.20 36.48 -11.07
CA GLY A 265 19.37 35.54 -12.18
C GLY A 265 20.26 34.33 -11.90
N LYS A 266 20.93 34.26 -10.73
CA LYS A 266 21.79 33.12 -10.39
C LYS A 266 20.95 31.94 -9.87
N PRO A 267 21.38 30.65 -10.09
CA PRO A 267 20.73 29.49 -9.54
C PRO A 267 20.57 29.57 -8.02
N ILE A 268 19.47 29.04 -7.48
CA ILE A 268 19.32 28.84 -6.04
C ILE A 268 20.16 27.65 -5.58
N THR A 269 20.54 27.62 -4.30
CA THR A 269 21.39 26.56 -3.72
C THR A 269 20.79 25.16 -3.90
N ALA A 270 19.47 25.02 -3.79
CA ALA A 270 18.80 23.73 -4.00
C ALA A 270 19.05 23.17 -5.41
N LYS A 271 19.06 24.01 -6.46
CA LYS A 271 19.37 23.58 -7.83
C LYS A 271 20.81 23.05 -7.92
N LEU A 272 21.76 23.81 -7.40
CA LEU A 272 23.18 23.43 -7.41
C LEU A 272 23.43 22.13 -6.65
N ASN A 273 22.75 21.93 -5.51
CA ASN A 273 22.86 20.70 -4.74
C ASN A 273 22.30 19.48 -5.51
N ILE A 274 21.19 19.66 -6.23
CA ILE A 274 20.63 18.59 -7.07
C ILE A 274 21.62 18.23 -8.19
N GLU A 275 22.13 19.24 -8.92
CA GLU A 275 23.07 19.03 -10.02
C GLU A 275 24.36 18.35 -9.55
N LEU A 276 24.84 18.71 -8.34
CA LEU A 276 25.99 18.06 -7.74
C LEU A 276 25.70 16.59 -7.40
N ALA A 277 24.54 16.31 -6.80
CA ALA A 277 24.15 14.95 -6.42
C ALA A 277 23.91 14.03 -7.62
N TYR A 278 23.55 14.56 -8.79
CA TYR A 278 23.57 13.81 -10.05
C TYR A 278 25.01 13.54 -10.51
N LYS A 279 25.89 14.53 -10.40
CA LYS A 279 27.27 14.41 -10.87
C LYS A 279 28.10 13.42 -10.04
N ASP A 280 27.87 13.36 -8.73
CA ASP A 280 28.62 12.47 -7.82
C ASP A 280 28.01 11.08 -7.66
N GLY A 281 26.89 10.79 -8.35
CA GLY A 281 26.22 9.48 -8.31
C GLY A 281 25.31 9.23 -7.10
N THR A 282 25.16 10.20 -6.20
CA THR A 282 24.31 10.08 -5.01
C THR A 282 22.86 9.74 -5.40
N ILE A 283 22.31 10.43 -6.43
CA ILE A 283 20.96 10.18 -6.93
C ILE A 283 20.83 8.76 -7.50
N ASP A 284 21.86 8.24 -8.16
CA ASP A 284 21.82 6.89 -8.75
C ASP A 284 21.67 5.82 -7.67
N LEU A 285 22.39 5.98 -6.53
CA LEU A 285 22.21 5.09 -5.38
C LEU A 285 20.78 5.19 -4.82
N TYR A 286 20.30 6.40 -4.57
CA TYR A 286 18.97 6.59 -4.00
C TYR A 286 17.87 6.11 -4.93
N ARG A 287 18.02 6.31 -6.24
CA ARG A 287 17.10 5.79 -7.25
C ARG A 287 17.02 4.26 -7.22
N LYS A 288 18.15 3.56 -7.08
CA LYS A 288 18.16 2.09 -6.93
C LYS A 288 17.38 1.61 -5.70
N LEU A 289 17.36 2.40 -4.62
CA LEU A 289 16.64 2.04 -3.39
C LEU A 289 15.12 2.26 -3.49
N VAL A 290 14.66 3.26 -4.26
CA VAL A 290 13.24 3.67 -4.28
C VAL A 290 12.51 3.25 -5.56
N LYS A 291 13.22 2.84 -6.61
CA LYS A 291 12.62 2.42 -7.88
C LYS A 291 12.03 1.01 -7.77
N LEU A 292 10.84 0.84 -8.33
CA LEU A 292 10.11 -0.43 -8.42
C LEU A 292 9.96 -0.88 -9.89
N PRO A 293 10.04 -2.18 -10.14
CA PRO A 293 10.53 -3.22 -9.24
C PRO A 293 12.03 -3.07 -8.98
N PHE A 294 12.50 -3.61 -7.84
CA PHE A 294 13.92 -3.72 -7.56
C PHE A 294 14.60 -4.67 -8.55
N GLU A 295 15.85 -4.41 -8.87
CA GLU A 295 16.60 -5.19 -9.84
C GLU A 295 16.65 -6.68 -9.45
N GLY A 296 16.39 -7.56 -10.41
CA GLY A 296 16.36 -9.01 -10.20
C GLY A 296 15.06 -9.55 -9.60
N THR A 297 14.02 -8.72 -9.38
CA THR A 297 12.72 -9.22 -8.92
C THR A 297 12.21 -10.34 -9.83
N PRO A 298 11.87 -11.52 -9.28
CA PRO A 298 11.39 -12.65 -10.06
C PRO A 298 10.10 -12.32 -10.82
N ASN A 299 9.92 -12.99 -11.95
CA ASN A 299 8.69 -12.89 -12.72
C ASN A 299 7.52 -13.52 -11.97
N VAL A 300 6.32 -13.00 -12.20
CA VAL A 300 5.08 -13.50 -11.59
C VAL A 300 4.22 -14.13 -12.67
N GLU A 301 3.92 -15.41 -12.52
CA GLU A 301 2.98 -16.14 -13.38
C GLU A 301 1.65 -16.31 -12.63
N LEU A 302 0.57 -15.88 -13.26
CA LEU A 302 -0.77 -15.95 -12.67
C LEU A 302 -1.44 -17.26 -13.09
N GLY A 303 -2.04 -17.92 -12.10
CA GLY A 303 -2.85 -19.12 -12.26
C GLY A 303 -4.35 -18.84 -12.13
N LEU A 304 -5.12 -19.91 -12.26
CA LEU A 304 -6.54 -19.89 -11.93
C LEU A 304 -6.72 -20.15 -10.44
N ASP A 305 -7.59 -19.39 -9.81
CA ASP A 305 -7.97 -19.63 -8.42
C ASP A 305 -8.79 -20.94 -8.30
N ASP A 306 -8.62 -21.64 -7.19
CA ASP A 306 -9.31 -22.91 -6.86
C ASP A 306 -10.21 -22.72 -5.62
N PHE A 307 -11.25 -21.94 -5.80
CA PHE A 307 -12.17 -21.60 -4.72
C PHE A 307 -13.00 -22.81 -4.25
N SER A 308 -13.28 -22.86 -2.94
CA SER A 308 -14.07 -23.91 -2.33
C SER A 308 -14.99 -23.36 -1.24
N MET A 309 -16.28 -23.50 -1.44
CA MET A 309 -17.29 -23.13 -0.45
C MET A 309 -17.11 -23.91 0.86
N GLU A 310 -16.77 -25.19 0.79
CA GLU A 310 -16.51 -25.99 1.99
C GLU A 310 -15.36 -25.43 2.84
N LYS A 311 -14.25 -25.08 2.19
CA LYS A 311 -13.08 -24.48 2.86
C LYS A 311 -13.41 -23.11 3.45
N PHE A 312 -14.21 -22.32 2.72
CA PHE A 312 -14.69 -21.02 3.18
C PHE A 312 -15.56 -21.15 4.44
N LEU A 313 -16.56 -22.04 4.41
CA LEU A 313 -17.42 -22.30 5.57
C LEU A 313 -16.61 -22.79 6.79
N LYS A 314 -15.65 -23.68 6.56
CA LYS A 314 -14.75 -24.17 7.63
C LYS A 314 -13.93 -23.02 8.25
N MET A 315 -13.41 -22.11 7.43
CA MET A 315 -12.69 -20.92 7.92
C MET A 315 -13.61 -19.98 8.70
N CYS A 316 -14.80 -19.69 8.18
CA CYS A 316 -15.78 -18.85 8.86
C CYS A 316 -16.19 -19.42 10.23
N ASN A 317 -16.41 -20.72 10.31
CA ASN A 317 -16.74 -21.40 11.57
C ASN A 317 -15.56 -21.35 12.56
N LYS A 318 -14.32 -21.60 12.08
CA LYS A 318 -13.11 -21.56 12.93
C LYS A 318 -12.90 -20.18 13.58
N TYR A 319 -13.19 -19.10 12.85
CA TYR A 319 -12.97 -17.74 13.32
C TYR A 319 -14.24 -17.00 13.72
N HIS A 320 -15.37 -17.72 13.89
CA HIS A 320 -16.67 -17.16 14.28
C HIS A 320 -17.17 -16.01 13.39
N LEU A 321 -16.97 -16.13 12.07
CA LEU A 321 -17.34 -15.16 11.06
C LEU A 321 -18.68 -15.51 10.36
N SER A 322 -19.70 -15.87 11.13
CA SER A 322 -21.00 -16.33 10.63
C SER A 322 -21.65 -15.36 9.64
N TYR A 323 -21.53 -14.07 9.90
CA TYR A 323 -22.04 -13.02 9.00
C TYR A 323 -21.41 -13.03 7.59
N MET A 324 -20.17 -13.56 7.43
CA MET A 324 -19.57 -13.74 6.11
C MET A 324 -20.22 -14.88 5.33
N ILE A 325 -20.80 -15.86 6.01
CA ILE A 325 -21.51 -16.98 5.39
C ILE A 325 -22.80 -16.51 4.73
N GLU A 326 -23.47 -15.53 5.36
CA GLU A 326 -24.72 -14.92 4.85
C GLU A 326 -24.49 -13.84 3.80
N ASP A 327 -23.21 -13.50 3.52
CA ASP A 327 -22.85 -12.44 2.60
C ASP A 327 -22.85 -12.93 1.16
N GLU A 328 -23.80 -12.41 0.35
CA GLU A 328 -23.99 -12.80 -1.06
C GLU A 328 -22.69 -12.68 -1.89
N PHE A 329 -21.88 -11.66 -1.65
CA PHE A 329 -20.63 -11.48 -2.39
C PHE A 329 -19.67 -12.65 -2.18
N TRP A 330 -19.46 -13.08 -0.92
CA TRP A 330 -18.57 -14.19 -0.65
C TRP A 330 -19.19 -15.55 -1.06
N ALA A 331 -20.51 -15.67 -0.94
CA ALA A 331 -21.22 -16.83 -1.46
C ALA A 331 -21.03 -16.98 -2.98
N ASP A 332 -21.06 -15.88 -3.73
CA ASP A 332 -20.81 -15.90 -5.18
C ASP A 332 -19.34 -16.20 -5.52
N VAL A 333 -18.38 -15.62 -4.79
CA VAL A 333 -16.95 -15.87 -5.00
C VAL A 333 -16.59 -17.33 -4.78
N PHE A 334 -17.03 -17.91 -3.66
CA PHE A 334 -16.66 -19.27 -3.28
C PHE A 334 -17.62 -20.34 -3.80
N GLY A 335 -18.83 -19.97 -4.19
CA GLY A 335 -19.85 -20.85 -4.78
C GLY A 335 -19.68 -21.11 -6.28
N GLY A 336 -18.75 -20.38 -6.94
CA GLY A 336 -18.42 -20.63 -8.35
C GLY A 336 -19.48 -20.15 -9.34
N LYS A 337 -20.20 -19.04 -9.03
CA LYS A 337 -21.09 -18.37 -9.98
C LYS A 337 -20.36 -17.35 -10.84
#